data_6f114925092ac348f667a5866da3d5d5
#
_entry.id   6f114925092ac348f667a5866da3d5d5
#
_cell.length_a   1.000
_cell.length_b   1.000
_cell.length_c   1.000
_cell.angle_alpha   90.00
_cell.angle_beta   90.00
_cell.angle_gamma   90.00
#
_symmetry.space_group_name_H-M   'P 1'
#
loop_
_entity.id
_entity.type
_entity.pdbx_description
1 polymer ?
#
loop_
_entity_poly.entity_id
_entity_poly.type
_entity_poly.pdbx_seq_one_letter_code
_entity_poly.pdbx_strand_id
1 'polypeptide(L)'
;MDKAIDHKRLQTIVDAANQQYSRFVTEEIPEPKRVVEWMGKTRKPRILVLYTGGTLGMKKEMDPKLGEVLVPKLSLDQLLTAADTITGLRNDFDVLGYHVSHIDSTEINTTVWDNLAGLIETHYEEVDGVVVLHGTDTLAYTSAALSFTLRNLAIPVVCTGAQKIMQVGGTDVISNLTGAFEAARSDLAGVAVYFGGDLFEGTRVDKRHDNELAGFHSPIYDRIGKLGDGIELGPRALTRGRHTPSSLLYDPGYANSVVEIVLSPLSAPGIVADAVKSKDCRALVI
;
A
#
# COMPACT_ATOMS: atom_id res chain seq x y z
N MET A 1 -17.04 24.92 36.75
CA MET A 1 -16.00 25.83 36.22
C MET A 1 -15.83 25.54 34.76
N ASP A 2 -16.62 26.18 33.91
CA ASP A 2 -16.45 26.11 32.45
C ASP A 2 -15.16 26.81 32.09
N LYS A 3 -14.12 26.05 31.75
CA LYS A 3 -12.98 26.61 31.03
C LYS A 3 -13.50 26.89 29.63
N ALA A 4 -13.75 28.16 29.33
CA ALA A 4 -14.07 28.60 27.98
C ALA A 4 -13.00 28.05 27.05
N ILE A 5 -13.43 27.35 26.02
CA ILE A 5 -12.55 26.81 24.99
C ILE A 5 -11.88 28.00 24.33
N ASP A 6 -10.54 28.03 24.35
CA ASP A 6 -9.78 29.07 23.64
C ASP A 6 -9.90 28.84 22.12
N HIS A 7 -10.92 29.46 21.55
CA HIS A 7 -11.18 29.42 20.11
C HIS A 7 -9.97 29.84 19.27
N LYS A 8 -9.13 30.76 19.77
CA LYS A 8 -7.91 31.17 19.10
C LYS A 8 -6.89 30.04 19.00
N ARG A 9 -6.75 29.27 20.07
CA ARG A 9 -5.86 28.09 20.11
C ARG A 9 -6.38 26.97 19.21
N LEU A 10 -7.69 26.74 19.20
CA LEU A 10 -8.31 25.79 18.28
C LEU A 10 -8.11 26.19 16.83
N GLN A 11 -8.30 27.47 16.48
CA GLN A 11 -8.08 27.97 15.13
C GLN A 11 -6.63 27.80 14.70
N THR A 12 -5.67 28.06 15.61
CA THR A 12 -4.23 27.82 15.31
C THR A 12 -3.94 26.35 15.01
N ILE A 13 -4.57 25.41 15.72
CA ILE A 13 -4.41 23.98 15.47
C ILE A 13 -5.01 23.60 14.11
N VAL A 14 -6.21 24.11 13.81
CA VAL A 14 -6.88 23.89 12.51
C VAL A 14 -6.04 24.43 11.36
N ASP A 15 -5.50 25.64 11.51
CA ASP A 15 -4.66 26.27 10.49
C ASP A 15 -3.35 25.51 10.27
N ALA A 16 -2.74 25.02 11.35
CA ALA A 16 -1.54 24.19 11.27
C ALA A 16 -1.84 22.83 10.59
N ALA A 17 -2.95 22.19 10.96
CA ALA A 17 -3.39 20.93 10.33
C ALA A 17 -3.70 21.13 8.84
N ASN A 18 -4.40 22.21 8.49
CA ASN A 18 -4.70 22.54 7.08
C ASN A 18 -3.42 22.86 6.30
N GLN A 19 -2.44 23.53 6.90
CA GLN A 19 -1.15 23.81 6.26
C GLN A 19 -0.35 22.51 6.06
N GLN A 20 -0.37 21.60 7.01
CA GLN A 20 0.25 20.30 6.88
C GLN A 20 -0.46 19.47 5.80
N TYR A 21 -1.79 19.43 5.83
CA TYR A 21 -2.60 18.73 4.83
C TYR A 21 -2.39 19.28 3.41
N SER A 22 -2.30 20.61 3.26
CA SER A 22 -2.04 21.22 1.94
C SER A 22 -0.69 20.85 1.35
N ARG A 23 0.33 20.57 2.17
CA ARG A 23 1.62 20.03 1.69
C ARG A 23 1.45 18.64 1.06
N PHE A 24 0.70 17.75 1.69
CA PHE A 24 0.44 16.39 1.15
C PHE A 24 -0.35 16.41 -0.17
N VAL A 25 -1.22 17.40 -0.35
CA VAL A 25 -2.04 17.53 -1.57
C VAL A 25 -1.28 18.22 -2.71
N THR A 26 -0.25 19.03 -2.40
CA THR A 26 0.44 19.90 -3.38
C THR A 26 1.88 19.45 -3.72
N GLU A 27 2.45 18.44 -3.04
CA GLU A 27 3.74 17.89 -3.46
C GLU A 27 3.59 17.22 -4.84
N GLU A 28 4.36 17.70 -5.80
CA GLU A 28 4.45 17.09 -7.13
C GLU A 28 5.05 15.68 -6.98
N ILE A 29 4.21 14.66 -7.18
CA ILE A 29 4.70 13.29 -7.31
C ILE A 29 5.38 13.17 -8.67
N PRO A 30 6.68 12.83 -8.71
CA PRO A 30 7.39 12.70 -9.97
C PRO A 30 6.80 11.59 -10.84
N GLU A 31 6.94 11.73 -12.15
CA GLU A 31 6.56 10.69 -13.09
C GLU A 31 7.24 9.35 -12.74
N PRO A 32 6.50 8.22 -12.76
CA PRO A 32 7.05 6.90 -12.50
C PRO A 32 8.20 6.56 -13.43
N LYS A 33 9.28 5.99 -12.89
CA LYS A 33 10.46 5.61 -13.68
C LYS A 33 10.72 4.11 -13.60
N ARG A 34 10.86 3.46 -14.76
CA ARG A 34 11.38 2.10 -14.82
C ARG A 34 12.84 2.08 -14.39
N VAL A 35 13.17 1.27 -13.41
CA VAL A 35 14.50 1.21 -12.79
C VAL A 35 15.08 -0.20 -12.72
N VAL A 36 14.24 -1.23 -12.89
CA VAL A 36 14.65 -2.63 -12.86
C VAL A 36 14.06 -3.37 -14.05
N GLU A 37 14.89 -4.20 -14.69
CA GLU A 37 14.46 -5.14 -15.71
C GLU A 37 15.35 -6.40 -15.60
N TRP A 38 14.77 -7.46 -15.04
CA TRP A 38 15.40 -8.77 -14.95
C TRP A 38 14.68 -9.74 -15.88
N MET A 39 15.35 -10.18 -16.95
CA MET A 39 14.77 -11.11 -17.91
C MET A 39 15.70 -12.32 -18.08
N GLY A 40 15.15 -13.49 -17.85
CA GLY A 40 15.83 -14.76 -18.05
C GLY A 40 15.85 -15.20 -19.53
N LYS A 41 16.66 -16.23 -19.82
CA LYS A 41 16.65 -16.87 -21.15
C LYS A 41 15.45 -17.82 -21.33
N THR A 42 14.88 -18.30 -20.25
CA THR A 42 13.68 -19.15 -20.22
C THR A 42 12.53 -18.37 -19.62
N ARG A 43 11.31 -18.60 -20.10
CA ARG A 43 10.12 -17.94 -19.56
C ARG A 43 9.91 -18.33 -18.09
N LYS A 44 9.84 -17.31 -17.24
CA LYS A 44 9.49 -17.40 -15.84
C LYS A 44 8.24 -16.55 -15.59
N PRO A 45 7.55 -16.71 -14.47
CA PRO A 45 6.54 -15.74 -14.07
C PRO A 45 7.12 -14.34 -14.05
N ARG A 46 6.50 -13.42 -14.80
CA ARG A 46 6.93 -12.02 -14.88
C ARG A 46 6.14 -11.19 -13.89
N ILE A 47 6.85 -10.57 -12.97
CA ILE A 47 6.25 -9.76 -11.90
C ILE A 47 6.56 -8.28 -12.13
N LEU A 48 5.50 -7.47 -12.17
CA LEU A 48 5.62 -6.01 -12.12
C LEU A 48 5.80 -5.59 -10.66
N VAL A 49 6.89 -4.90 -10.36
CA VAL A 49 7.17 -4.39 -9.00
C VAL A 49 7.06 -2.88 -8.98
N LEU A 50 6.14 -2.37 -8.17
CA LEU A 50 5.85 -0.95 -8.02
C LEU A 50 6.28 -0.50 -6.63
N TYR A 51 7.23 0.42 -6.55
CA TYR A 51 7.81 0.89 -5.29
C TYR A 51 7.40 2.31 -4.98
N THR A 52 6.76 2.51 -3.82
CA THR A 52 6.30 3.83 -3.36
C THR A 52 7.11 4.41 -2.21
N GLY A 53 7.99 3.61 -1.58
CA GLY A 53 8.73 4.01 -0.38
C GLY A 53 8.40 3.14 0.83
N GLY A 54 8.34 3.76 2.00
CA GLY A 54 8.05 3.11 3.27
C GLY A 54 9.27 2.50 3.98
N THR A 55 9.04 1.92 5.16
CA THR A 55 10.06 1.39 6.08
C THR A 55 11.03 0.40 5.43
N LEU A 56 10.54 -0.42 4.49
CA LEU A 56 11.40 -1.39 3.79
C LEU A 56 12.57 -0.72 3.03
N GLY A 57 12.40 0.53 2.60
CA GLY A 57 13.43 1.31 1.92
C GLY A 57 14.17 2.31 2.81
N MET A 58 13.88 2.37 4.10
CA MET A 58 14.53 3.29 5.02
C MET A 58 15.87 2.75 5.52
N LYS A 59 16.78 3.67 5.86
CA LYS A 59 18.05 3.42 6.54
C LYS A 59 18.18 4.32 7.76
N LYS A 60 18.96 3.84 8.75
CA LYS A 60 19.40 4.66 9.88
C LYS A 60 20.51 5.60 9.45
N GLU A 61 20.38 6.87 9.78
CA GLU A 61 21.41 7.89 9.63
C GLU A 61 21.52 8.74 10.88
N MET A 62 22.71 9.31 11.07
CA MET A 62 22.95 10.23 12.19
C MET A 62 22.73 11.66 11.72
N ASP A 63 21.64 12.27 12.17
CA ASP A 63 21.44 13.71 12.03
C ASP A 63 22.18 14.45 13.16
N PRO A 64 22.93 15.53 12.84
CA PRO A 64 23.69 16.25 13.85
C PRO A 64 22.86 16.89 14.97
N LYS A 65 21.56 17.13 14.73
CA LYS A 65 20.66 17.79 15.68
C LYS A 65 19.68 16.81 16.33
N LEU A 66 19.21 15.80 15.57
CA LEU A 66 18.14 14.89 15.98
C LEU A 66 18.66 13.53 16.46
N GLY A 67 19.97 13.23 16.26
CA GLY A 67 20.52 11.92 16.55
C GLY A 67 20.22 10.90 15.45
N GLU A 68 19.95 9.65 15.81
CA GLU A 68 19.60 8.60 14.85
C GLU A 68 18.18 8.83 14.26
N VAL A 69 18.11 8.95 12.94
CA VAL A 69 16.85 9.14 12.19
C VAL A 69 16.72 8.07 11.10
N LEU A 70 15.49 7.77 10.73
CA LEU A 70 15.19 6.91 9.59
C LEU A 70 14.97 7.79 8.35
N VAL A 71 15.68 7.48 7.28
CA VAL A 71 15.59 8.20 6.01
C VAL A 71 15.35 7.24 4.85
N PRO A 72 14.47 7.58 3.89
CA PRO A 72 14.24 6.78 2.71
C PRO A 72 15.47 6.87 1.78
N LYS A 73 16.23 5.79 1.64
CA LYS A 73 17.48 5.78 0.85
C LYS A 73 17.72 4.54 0.00
N LEU A 74 17.02 3.44 0.25
CA LEU A 74 17.18 2.25 -0.57
C LEU A 74 16.37 2.40 -1.86
N SER A 75 17.06 2.26 -2.99
CA SER A 75 16.37 2.14 -4.28
C SER A 75 15.71 0.76 -4.43
N LEU A 76 14.76 0.65 -5.33
CA LEU A 76 14.13 -0.63 -5.65
C LEU A 76 15.16 -1.68 -6.09
N ASP A 77 16.14 -1.29 -6.91
CA ASP A 77 17.21 -2.20 -7.36
C ASP A 77 18.04 -2.73 -6.18
N GLN A 78 18.38 -1.88 -5.21
CA GLN A 78 19.09 -2.30 -4.00
C GLN A 78 18.27 -3.27 -3.15
N LEU A 79 16.97 -3.02 -2.99
CA LEU A 79 16.06 -3.91 -2.26
C LEU A 79 15.95 -5.28 -2.92
N LEU A 80 15.70 -5.30 -4.22
CA LEU A 80 15.55 -6.53 -4.99
C LEU A 80 16.88 -7.31 -5.07
N THR A 81 18.02 -6.62 -5.23
CA THR A 81 19.33 -7.26 -5.25
C THR A 81 19.67 -7.89 -3.88
N ALA A 82 19.32 -7.23 -2.78
CA ALA A 82 19.51 -7.79 -1.44
C ALA A 82 18.63 -9.03 -1.22
N ALA A 83 17.37 -8.98 -1.66
CA ALA A 83 16.48 -10.14 -1.60
C ALA A 83 16.98 -11.29 -2.47
N ASP A 84 17.40 -11.02 -3.70
CA ASP A 84 17.96 -12.01 -4.62
C ASP A 84 19.19 -12.71 -4.05
N THR A 85 20.10 -11.95 -3.41
CA THR A 85 21.30 -12.51 -2.76
C THR A 85 20.96 -13.53 -1.67
N ILE A 86 19.84 -13.34 -0.97
CA ILE A 86 19.41 -14.21 0.13
C ILE A 86 18.56 -15.38 -0.38
N THR A 87 17.66 -15.15 -1.33
CA THR A 87 16.61 -16.06 -1.73
C THR A 87 16.76 -16.63 -3.14
N GLY A 88 17.64 -16.05 -3.97
CA GLY A 88 17.78 -16.42 -5.37
C GLY A 88 16.59 -16.02 -6.24
N LEU A 89 15.95 -14.92 -5.94
CA LEU A 89 14.70 -14.46 -6.58
C LEU A 89 14.76 -14.46 -8.12
N ARG A 90 15.91 -14.09 -8.70
CA ARG A 90 16.16 -14.12 -10.16
C ARG A 90 16.12 -15.51 -10.77
N ASN A 91 16.26 -16.56 -9.96
CA ASN A 91 16.14 -17.94 -10.48
C ASN A 91 14.71 -18.28 -10.82
N ASP A 92 13.73 -17.67 -10.12
CA ASP A 92 12.33 -18.04 -10.17
C ASP A 92 11.45 -17.03 -10.90
N PHE A 93 11.90 -15.77 -11.02
CA PHE A 93 11.09 -14.66 -11.56
C PHE A 93 11.82 -13.82 -12.60
N ASP A 94 11.07 -13.37 -13.61
CA ASP A 94 11.38 -12.20 -14.40
C ASP A 94 10.74 -10.97 -13.71
N VAL A 95 11.45 -9.84 -13.69
CA VAL A 95 11.00 -8.65 -12.95
C VAL A 95 11.04 -7.41 -13.81
N LEU A 96 9.95 -6.67 -13.81
CA LEU A 96 9.84 -5.32 -14.34
C LEU A 96 9.55 -4.38 -13.18
N GLY A 97 10.44 -3.44 -12.86
CA GLY A 97 10.35 -2.62 -11.65
C GLY A 97 10.31 -1.12 -11.90
N TYR A 98 9.40 -0.43 -11.22
CA TYR A 98 9.23 1.01 -11.27
C TYR A 98 9.36 1.67 -9.90
N HIS A 99 10.06 2.80 -9.86
CA HIS A 99 9.90 3.80 -8.82
C HIS A 99 8.66 4.64 -9.14
N VAL A 100 7.64 4.53 -8.31
CA VAL A 100 6.39 5.31 -8.44
C VAL A 100 6.49 6.58 -7.59
N SER A 101 7.00 6.44 -6.37
CA SER A 101 7.31 7.53 -5.46
C SER A 101 8.39 7.07 -4.47
N HIS A 102 8.84 7.96 -3.58
CA HIS A 102 9.79 7.62 -2.53
C HIS A 102 9.45 8.39 -1.26
N ILE A 103 8.24 8.17 -0.78
CA ILE A 103 7.62 8.94 0.29
C ILE A 103 7.28 8.06 1.49
N ASP A 104 7.04 8.68 2.63
CA ASP A 104 6.38 8.03 3.75
C ASP A 104 4.93 7.72 3.36
N SER A 105 4.38 6.60 3.84
CA SER A 105 3.01 6.23 3.46
C SER A 105 1.95 7.19 4.00
N THR A 106 2.26 7.97 5.03
CA THR A 106 1.38 9.04 5.51
C THR A 106 1.23 10.19 4.50
N GLU A 107 2.13 10.29 3.51
CA GLU A 107 2.12 11.29 2.45
C GLU A 107 1.49 10.76 1.14
N ILE A 108 1.00 9.53 1.12
CA ILE A 108 0.32 8.94 -0.03
C ILE A 108 -0.95 9.76 -0.36
N ASN A 109 -1.11 10.03 -1.64
CA ASN A 109 -2.26 10.77 -2.16
C ASN A 109 -2.84 10.09 -3.42
N THR A 110 -3.90 10.65 -3.96
CA THR A 110 -4.62 10.09 -5.11
C THR A 110 -3.77 10.02 -6.38
N THR A 111 -2.79 10.91 -6.57
CA THR A 111 -1.86 10.86 -7.70
C THR A 111 -1.00 9.60 -7.66
N VAL A 112 -0.56 9.17 -6.47
CA VAL A 112 0.19 7.91 -6.33
C VAL A 112 -0.69 6.72 -6.68
N TRP A 113 -1.95 6.71 -6.26
CA TRP A 113 -2.88 5.65 -6.61
C TRP A 113 -3.18 5.60 -8.11
N ASP A 114 -3.38 6.76 -8.76
CA ASP A 114 -3.57 6.84 -10.22
C ASP A 114 -2.32 6.33 -10.96
N ASN A 115 -1.12 6.69 -10.52
CA ASN A 115 0.13 6.19 -11.09
C ASN A 115 0.29 4.67 -10.92
N LEU A 116 -0.03 4.13 -9.75
CA LEU A 116 -0.01 2.68 -9.50
C LEU A 116 -0.99 1.95 -10.43
N ALA A 117 -2.23 2.40 -10.46
CA ALA A 117 -3.29 1.77 -11.24
C ALA A 117 -3.01 1.87 -12.76
N GLY A 118 -2.52 3.03 -13.24
CA GLY A 118 -2.16 3.25 -14.63
C GLY A 118 -0.99 2.38 -15.09
N LEU A 119 0.04 2.17 -14.25
CA LEU A 119 1.12 1.24 -14.56
C LEU A 119 0.64 -0.22 -14.60
N ILE A 120 -0.25 -0.61 -13.69
CA ILE A 120 -0.84 -1.95 -13.70
C ILE A 120 -1.65 -2.16 -14.98
N GLU A 121 -2.50 -1.20 -15.36
CA GLU A 121 -3.27 -1.26 -16.60
C GLU A 121 -2.36 -1.35 -17.83
N THR A 122 -1.33 -0.51 -17.91
CA THR A 122 -0.38 -0.47 -19.03
C THR A 122 0.34 -1.80 -19.24
N HIS A 123 0.70 -2.51 -18.16
CA HIS A 123 1.46 -3.76 -18.24
C HIS A 123 0.61 -5.02 -18.03
N TYR A 124 -0.72 -4.88 -17.92
CA TYR A 124 -1.62 -5.96 -17.52
C TYR A 124 -1.48 -7.24 -18.33
N GLU A 125 -1.36 -7.11 -19.67
CA GLU A 125 -1.23 -8.24 -20.58
C GLU A 125 0.20 -8.82 -20.65
N GLU A 126 1.19 -8.13 -20.08
CA GLU A 126 2.60 -8.50 -20.18
C GLU A 126 3.10 -9.25 -18.93
N VAL A 127 2.36 -9.21 -17.83
CA VAL A 127 2.82 -9.71 -16.53
C VAL A 127 1.90 -10.78 -15.96
N ASP A 128 2.44 -11.67 -15.17
CA ASP A 128 1.72 -12.74 -14.51
C ASP A 128 1.16 -12.32 -13.13
N GLY A 129 1.70 -11.23 -12.56
CA GLY A 129 1.27 -10.66 -11.30
C GLY A 129 2.00 -9.35 -10.97
N VAL A 130 1.53 -8.69 -9.93
CA VAL A 130 2.05 -7.39 -9.49
C VAL A 130 2.39 -7.43 -8.01
N VAL A 131 3.51 -6.82 -7.62
CA VAL A 131 3.90 -6.56 -6.22
C VAL A 131 4.02 -5.06 -6.02
N VAL A 132 3.25 -4.52 -5.07
CA VAL A 132 3.33 -3.13 -4.64
C VAL A 132 4.06 -3.05 -3.31
N LEU A 133 5.25 -2.47 -3.31
CA LEU A 133 6.08 -2.23 -2.12
C LEU A 133 5.73 -0.87 -1.53
N HIS A 134 5.19 -0.87 -0.31
CA HIS A 134 4.49 0.27 0.28
C HIS A 134 4.84 0.45 1.76
N GLY A 135 4.66 1.65 2.29
CA GLY A 135 4.72 1.88 3.74
C GLY A 135 3.46 1.36 4.43
N THR A 136 3.59 0.93 5.69
CA THR A 136 2.53 0.16 6.36
C THR A 136 1.33 0.98 6.83
N ASP A 137 1.47 2.31 7.06
CA ASP A 137 0.42 3.11 7.70
C ASP A 137 -0.83 3.28 6.83
N THR A 138 -0.65 3.43 5.53
CA THR A 138 -1.76 3.60 4.57
C THR A 138 -1.87 2.47 3.54
N LEU A 139 -1.19 1.34 3.78
CA LEU A 139 -1.22 0.18 2.88
C LEU A 139 -2.65 -0.36 2.69
N ALA A 140 -3.45 -0.41 3.75
CA ALA A 140 -4.85 -0.83 3.71
C ALA A 140 -5.70 0.09 2.82
N TYR A 141 -5.48 1.39 2.87
CA TYR A 141 -6.15 2.36 1.99
C TYR A 141 -5.74 2.17 0.54
N THR A 142 -4.45 2.00 0.27
CA THR A 142 -3.94 1.78 -1.10
C THR A 142 -4.47 0.48 -1.69
N SER A 143 -4.48 -0.61 -0.93
CA SER A 143 -5.01 -1.89 -1.41
C SER A 143 -6.52 -1.82 -1.71
N ALA A 144 -7.28 -1.12 -0.88
CA ALA A 144 -8.70 -0.86 -1.12
C ALA A 144 -8.91 0.03 -2.37
N ALA A 145 -8.16 1.13 -2.49
CA ALA A 145 -8.23 2.02 -3.64
C ALA A 145 -7.98 1.26 -4.96
N LEU A 146 -6.89 0.49 -5.04
CA LEU A 146 -6.59 -0.34 -6.21
C LEU A 146 -7.68 -1.37 -6.51
N SER A 147 -8.30 -1.95 -5.47
CA SER A 147 -9.41 -2.91 -5.64
C SER A 147 -10.63 -2.31 -6.33
N PHE A 148 -10.93 -1.04 -6.06
CA PHE A 148 -12.07 -0.35 -6.67
C PHE A 148 -11.74 0.23 -8.05
N THR A 149 -10.51 0.66 -8.27
CA THR A 149 -10.05 1.24 -9.54
C THR A 149 -9.80 0.18 -10.60
N LEU A 150 -9.28 -0.99 -10.19
CA LEU A 150 -8.93 -2.10 -11.07
C LEU A 150 -9.93 -3.25 -10.86
N ARG A 151 -11.04 -3.21 -11.56
CA ARG A 151 -12.08 -4.26 -11.45
C ARG A 151 -11.87 -5.33 -12.50
N ASN A 152 -12.31 -6.55 -12.20
CA ASN A 152 -12.16 -7.73 -13.05
C ASN A 152 -10.69 -8.17 -13.25
N LEU A 153 -9.83 -7.91 -12.27
CA LEU A 153 -8.46 -8.41 -12.31
C LEU A 153 -8.43 -9.94 -12.39
N ALA A 154 -7.75 -10.48 -13.40
CA ALA A 154 -7.50 -11.91 -13.54
C ALA A 154 -6.08 -12.31 -13.09
N ILE A 155 -5.28 -11.36 -12.62
CA ILE A 155 -3.94 -11.57 -12.07
C ILE A 155 -3.88 -11.06 -10.62
N PRO A 156 -2.95 -11.57 -9.79
CA PRO A 156 -2.73 -11.05 -8.46
C PRO A 156 -2.11 -9.65 -8.50
N VAL A 157 -2.63 -8.73 -7.67
CA VAL A 157 -1.98 -7.48 -7.30
C VAL A 157 -1.74 -7.53 -5.80
N VAL A 158 -0.51 -7.73 -5.37
CA VAL A 158 -0.15 -8.00 -3.97
C VAL A 158 0.57 -6.80 -3.38
N CYS A 159 -0.07 -6.13 -2.43
CA CYS A 159 0.54 -5.06 -1.65
C CYS A 159 1.28 -5.65 -0.45
N THR A 160 2.47 -5.13 -0.16
CA THR A 160 3.26 -5.51 1.02
C THR A 160 4.15 -4.37 1.49
N GLY A 161 4.72 -4.52 2.68
CA GLY A 161 5.63 -3.58 3.30
C GLY A 161 6.48 -4.26 4.37
N ALA A 162 7.07 -3.49 5.27
CA ALA A 162 7.79 -4.02 6.41
C ALA A 162 7.63 -3.15 7.65
N GLN A 163 7.60 -3.78 8.83
CA GLN A 163 7.60 -3.08 10.12
C GLN A 163 9.01 -2.66 10.54
N LYS A 164 10.02 -3.44 10.13
CA LYS A 164 11.41 -3.19 10.50
C LYS A 164 12.28 -2.96 9.27
N ILE A 165 13.19 -2.00 9.37
CA ILE A 165 14.16 -1.73 8.31
C ILE A 165 15.10 -2.92 8.10
N MET A 166 15.68 -3.01 6.90
CA MET A 166 16.52 -4.14 6.48
C MET A 166 17.78 -4.33 7.36
N GLN A 167 18.32 -3.26 7.95
CA GLN A 167 19.57 -3.31 8.75
C GLN A 167 19.37 -3.81 10.18
N VAL A 168 18.17 -4.11 10.63
CA VAL A 168 17.88 -4.56 12.00
C VAL A 168 17.72 -6.06 12.05
N GLY A 169 18.27 -6.69 13.09
CA GLY A 169 18.06 -8.11 13.33
C GLY A 169 16.58 -8.46 13.48
N GLY A 170 16.16 -9.55 12.83
CA GLY A 170 14.75 -9.97 12.80
C GLY A 170 13.85 -9.05 11.97
N THR A 171 14.41 -8.44 10.94
CA THR A 171 13.64 -7.70 9.94
C THR A 171 12.69 -8.62 9.17
N ASP A 172 11.53 -8.08 8.82
CA ASP A 172 10.50 -8.75 8.02
C ASP A 172 10.55 -8.38 6.51
N VAL A 173 11.50 -7.52 6.10
CA VAL A 173 11.60 -7.06 4.70
C VAL A 173 11.70 -8.22 3.73
N ILE A 174 12.65 -9.14 3.94
CA ILE A 174 12.91 -10.23 2.98
C ILE A 174 11.76 -11.23 2.97
N SER A 175 11.23 -11.60 4.15
CA SER A 175 10.11 -12.56 4.24
C SER A 175 8.83 -12.00 3.62
N ASN A 176 8.52 -10.73 3.87
CA ASN A 176 7.35 -10.10 3.26
C ASN A 176 7.51 -9.89 1.75
N LEU A 177 8.69 -9.48 1.31
CA LEU A 177 8.98 -9.34 -0.11
C LEU A 177 8.87 -10.68 -0.84
N THR A 178 9.54 -11.73 -0.35
CA THR A 178 9.53 -13.06 -0.98
C THR A 178 8.13 -13.65 -0.99
N GLY A 179 7.41 -13.58 0.12
CA GLY A 179 6.03 -14.08 0.19
C GLY A 179 5.07 -13.31 -0.71
N ALA A 180 5.28 -12.00 -0.92
CA ALA A 180 4.50 -11.24 -1.88
C ALA A 180 4.77 -11.68 -3.34
N PHE A 181 6.01 -12.03 -3.69
CA PHE A 181 6.33 -12.63 -5.00
C PHE A 181 5.66 -13.99 -5.18
N GLU A 182 5.69 -14.84 -4.13
CA GLU A 182 4.98 -16.13 -4.15
C GLU A 182 3.46 -15.94 -4.31
N ALA A 183 2.87 -14.94 -3.65
CA ALA A 183 1.47 -14.61 -3.82
C ALA A 183 1.17 -14.06 -5.23
N ALA A 184 2.06 -13.25 -5.78
CA ALA A 184 1.90 -12.66 -7.12
C ALA A 184 2.00 -13.70 -8.25
N ARG A 185 2.70 -14.82 -8.06
CA ARG A 185 2.71 -15.93 -9.04
C ARG A 185 1.60 -16.96 -8.84
N SER A 186 0.84 -16.86 -7.73
CA SER A 186 -0.20 -17.82 -7.39
C SER A 186 -1.43 -17.74 -8.32
N ASP A 187 -2.40 -18.62 -8.10
CA ASP A 187 -3.67 -18.61 -8.84
C ASP A 187 -4.68 -17.56 -8.31
N LEU A 188 -4.25 -16.65 -7.45
CA LEU A 188 -5.07 -15.55 -6.96
C LEU A 188 -5.52 -14.64 -8.11
N ALA A 189 -6.72 -14.10 -8.03
CA ALA A 189 -7.25 -13.02 -8.88
C ALA A 189 -7.68 -11.84 -8.00
N GLY A 190 -7.24 -10.62 -8.35
CA GLY A 190 -7.59 -9.42 -7.62
C GLY A 190 -6.50 -8.86 -6.70
N VAL A 191 -6.86 -7.88 -5.89
CA VAL A 191 -5.94 -7.18 -4.99
C VAL A 191 -5.92 -7.84 -3.62
N ALA A 192 -4.73 -8.07 -3.10
CA ALA A 192 -4.51 -8.63 -1.76
C ALA A 192 -3.37 -7.90 -1.03
N VAL A 193 -3.33 -8.05 0.29
CA VAL A 193 -2.20 -7.68 1.13
C VAL A 193 -1.55 -8.94 1.65
N TYR A 194 -0.25 -9.10 1.39
CA TYR A 194 0.57 -10.13 2.01
C TYR A 194 1.41 -9.54 3.13
N PHE A 195 1.26 -10.07 4.35
CA PHE A 195 2.04 -9.59 5.49
C PHE A 195 2.18 -10.67 6.58
N GLY A 196 3.40 -10.86 7.08
CA GLY A 196 3.67 -11.76 8.20
C GLY A 196 3.29 -13.23 7.97
N GLY A 197 3.29 -13.70 6.72
CA GLY A 197 2.92 -15.07 6.34
C GLY A 197 1.46 -15.24 5.93
N ASP A 198 0.62 -14.24 6.15
CA ASP A 198 -0.81 -14.28 5.84
C ASP A 198 -1.16 -13.42 4.61
N LEU A 199 -2.19 -13.84 3.88
CA LEU A 199 -2.73 -13.13 2.72
C LEU A 199 -4.17 -12.67 3.03
N PHE A 200 -4.41 -11.38 2.88
CA PHE A 200 -5.69 -10.73 3.17
C PHE A 200 -6.32 -10.15 1.90
N GLU A 201 -7.64 -10.12 1.82
CA GLU A 201 -8.35 -9.41 0.76
C GLU A 201 -8.10 -7.91 0.86
N GLY A 202 -7.74 -7.24 -0.25
CA GLY A 202 -7.31 -5.85 -0.27
C GLY A 202 -8.35 -4.84 0.25
N THR A 203 -9.64 -5.17 0.20
CA THR A 203 -10.73 -4.33 0.73
C THR A 203 -11.09 -4.63 2.18
N ARG A 204 -10.43 -5.61 2.82
CA ARG A 204 -10.83 -6.12 4.15
C ARG A 204 -9.66 -6.31 5.08
N VAL A 205 -8.64 -5.54 4.91
CA VAL A 205 -7.43 -5.56 5.73
C VAL A 205 -7.31 -4.27 6.51
N ASP A 206 -6.80 -4.37 7.73
CA ASP A 206 -6.52 -3.23 8.59
C ASP A 206 -5.22 -3.44 9.35
N LYS A 207 -4.50 -2.33 9.64
CA LYS A 207 -3.28 -2.34 10.44
C LYS A 207 -3.65 -2.28 11.92
N ARG A 208 -3.40 -3.38 12.64
CA ARG A 208 -3.76 -3.51 14.05
C ARG A 208 -2.64 -3.12 15.01
N HIS A 209 -1.40 -3.40 14.63
CA HIS A 209 -0.24 -3.18 15.49
C HIS A 209 0.89 -2.49 14.74
N ASP A 210 1.49 -1.49 15.37
CA ASP A 210 2.60 -0.72 14.77
C ASP A 210 3.97 -1.36 15.02
N ASN A 211 4.09 -2.22 16.04
CA ASN A 211 5.36 -2.78 16.50
C ASN A 211 5.48 -4.30 16.37
N GLU A 212 4.43 -4.98 15.90
CA GLU A 212 4.43 -6.43 15.72
C GLU A 212 4.64 -6.80 14.26
N LEU A 213 5.38 -7.90 14.01
CA LEU A 213 5.60 -8.40 12.65
C LEU A 213 4.31 -8.90 11.99
N ALA A 214 3.33 -9.35 12.79
CA ALA A 214 1.97 -9.65 12.35
C ALA A 214 1.06 -8.43 12.50
N GLY A 215 1.46 -7.28 11.92
CA GLY A 215 0.80 -5.99 12.12
C GLY A 215 -0.57 -5.85 11.48
N PHE A 216 -0.94 -6.72 10.54
CA PHE A 216 -2.20 -6.66 9.79
C PHE A 216 -3.16 -7.78 10.15
N HIS A 217 -4.45 -7.50 10.03
CA HIS A 217 -5.53 -8.46 10.24
C HIS A 217 -6.73 -8.13 9.34
N SER A 218 -7.68 -9.05 9.24
CA SER A 218 -8.98 -8.78 8.63
C SER A 218 -10.07 -8.77 9.71
N PRO A 219 -10.77 -7.63 9.90
CA PRO A 219 -11.73 -7.50 11.00
C PRO A 219 -12.96 -8.41 10.90
N ILE A 220 -13.39 -8.75 9.68
CA ILE A 220 -14.67 -9.44 9.42
C ILE A 220 -14.45 -10.88 8.94
N TYR A 221 -13.44 -11.08 8.12
CA TYR A 221 -13.09 -12.38 7.55
C TYR A 221 -11.70 -12.77 8.01
N ASP A 222 -11.46 -14.06 8.10
CA ASP A 222 -10.11 -14.58 8.23
C ASP A 222 -9.30 -14.30 6.94
N ARG A 223 -8.00 -14.55 6.97
CA ARG A 223 -7.11 -14.51 5.81
C ARG A 223 -7.68 -15.30 4.64
N ILE A 224 -7.41 -14.84 3.44
CA ILE A 224 -7.78 -15.55 2.20
C ILE A 224 -6.71 -16.57 1.75
N GLY A 225 -5.55 -16.56 2.39
CA GLY A 225 -4.46 -17.50 2.14
C GLY A 225 -3.34 -17.35 3.15
N LYS A 226 -2.37 -18.25 3.07
CA LYS A 226 -1.15 -18.25 3.90
C LYS A 226 0.04 -18.80 3.11
N LEU A 227 1.24 -18.49 3.55
CA LEU A 227 2.47 -19.10 3.04
C LEU A 227 2.70 -20.45 3.73
N GLY A 228 2.81 -21.50 2.91
CA GLY A 228 3.31 -22.83 3.26
C GLY A 228 4.53 -23.15 2.39
N ASP A 229 4.54 -24.30 1.70
CA ASP A 229 5.53 -24.59 0.64
C ASP A 229 5.34 -23.69 -0.61
N GLY A 230 4.27 -22.95 -0.66
CA GLY A 230 3.85 -21.91 -1.59
C GLY A 230 2.64 -21.23 -0.99
N ILE A 231 1.90 -20.42 -1.76
CA ILE A 231 0.69 -19.81 -1.26
C ILE A 231 -0.47 -20.81 -1.27
N GLU A 232 -0.97 -21.14 -0.10
CA GLU A 232 -2.19 -21.93 0.10
C GLU A 232 -3.39 -21.00 0.12
N LEU A 233 -4.18 -20.96 -0.96
CA LEU A 233 -5.39 -20.15 -1.06
C LEU A 233 -6.57 -20.82 -0.34
N GLY A 234 -7.23 -20.04 0.49
CA GLY A 234 -8.46 -20.45 1.18
C GLY A 234 -9.71 -20.44 0.25
N PRO A 235 -10.84 -20.97 0.73
CA PRO A 235 -12.05 -21.11 -0.08
C PRO A 235 -12.69 -19.77 -0.48
N ARG A 236 -12.32 -18.68 0.16
CA ARG A 236 -12.82 -17.32 -0.14
C ARG A 236 -11.95 -16.56 -1.14
N ALA A 237 -10.74 -17.01 -1.41
CA ALA A 237 -9.88 -16.40 -2.41
C ALA A 237 -10.55 -16.48 -3.79
N LEU A 238 -10.56 -15.36 -4.49
CA LEU A 238 -10.86 -15.35 -5.92
C LEU A 238 -9.67 -15.95 -6.64
N THR A 239 -9.92 -16.89 -7.53
CA THR A 239 -8.87 -17.54 -8.32
C THR A 239 -9.12 -17.35 -9.80
N ARG A 240 -8.04 -17.37 -10.59
CA ARG A 240 -8.07 -17.23 -12.06
C ARG A 240 -9.06 -18.21 -12.69
N GLY A 241 -9.10 -19.47 -12.21
CA GLY A 241 -9.99 -20.49 -12.73
C GLY A 241 -11.48 -20.28 -12.41
N ARG A 242 -11.82 -19.46 -11.40
CA ARG A 242 -13.19 -19.10 -11.03
C ARG A 242 -13.62 -17.75 -11.60
N HIS A 243 -12.66 -16.96 -12.06
CA HIS A 243 -12.91 -15.67 -12.65
C HIS A 243 -13.01 -15.82 -14.17
N THR A 244 -14.18 -15.63 -14.73
CA THR A 244 -14.32 -15.52 -16.18
C THR A 244 -13.74 -14.17 -16.58
N PRO A 245 -12.65 -14.11 -17.37
CA PRO A 245 -12.06 -12.84 -17.74
C PRO A 245 -13.04 -12.04 -18.59
N SER A 246 -13.71 -11.10 -17.96
CA SER A 246 -14.10 -9.90 -18.66
C SER A 246 -12.85 -9.01 -18.72
N SER A 247 -12.71 -8.19 -19.75
CA SER A 247 -11.60 -7.23 -19.84
C SER A 247 -11.44 -6.47 -18.52
N LEU A 248 -10.20 -6.21 -18.12
CA LEU A 248 -9.89 -5.30 -17.01
C LEU A 248 -10.71 -4.02 -17.16
N LEU A 249 -11.40 -3.62 -16.12
CA LEU A 249 -12.08 -2.34 -16.04
C LEU A 249 -11.21 -1.40 -15.22
N TYR A 250 -10.58 -0.46 -15.90
CA TYR A 250 -9.80 0.61 -15.29
C TYR A 250 -10.64 1.87 -15.17
N ASP A 251 -10.90 2.31 -13.94
CA ASP A 251 -11.72 3.46 -13.61
C ASP A 251 -10.90 4.46 -12.79
N PRO A 252 -10.07 5.29 -13.44
CA PRO A 252 -9.17 6.22 -12.77
C PRO A 252 -9.91 7.43 -12.19
N GLY A 253 -9.27 8.04 -11.22
CA GLY A 253 -9.72 9.28 -10.59
C GLY A 253 -10.43 9.06 -9.27
N TYR A 254 -9.88 9.68 -8.25
CA TYR A 254 -10.39 9.66 -6.88
C TYR A 254 -10.94 11.03 -6.52
N ALA A 255 -12.11 11.08 -5.88
CA ALA A 255 -12.68 12.33 -5.40
C ALA A 255 -12.15 12.67 -4.00
N ASN A 256 -11.51 13.81 -3.85
CA ASN A 256 -11.03 14.35 -2.56
C ASN A 256 -12.16 15.08 -1.80
N SER A 257 -13.36 14.47 -1.73
CA SER A 257 -14.55 15.11 -1.19
C SER A 257 -15.37 14.20 -0.30
N VAL A 258 -14.71 13.24 0.35
CA VAL A 258 -15.28 12.36 1.36
C VAL A 258 -14.95 12.91 2.74
N VAL A 259 -15.97 13.08 3.58
CA VAL A 259 -15.82 13.43 4.99
C VAL A 259 -16.12 12.19 5.82
N GLU A 260 -15.17 11.80 6.67
CA GLU A 260 -15.35 10.74 7.64
C GLU A 260 -15.58 11.34 9.03
N ILE A 261 -16.63 10.90 9.72
CA ILE A 261 -16.97 11.34 11.07
C ILE A 261 -17.11 10.12 11.97
N VAL A 262 -16.24 10.04 12.97
CA VAL A 262 -16.40 9.06 14.05
C VAL A 262 -17.27 9.66 15.16
N LEU A 263 -18.47 9.12 15.33
CA LEU A 263 -19.38 9.54 16.38
C LEU A 263 -19.06 8.85 17.70
N SER A 264 -19.10 9.63 18.79
CA SER A 264 -18.98 9.15 20.16
C SER A 264 -20.11 9.75 21.01
N PRO A 265 -20.36 9.26 22.24
CA PRO A 265 -21.33 9.89 23.14
C PRO A 265 -21.07 11.37 23.47
N LEU A 266 -19.83 11.85 23.16
CA LEU A 266 -19.42 13.25 23.36
C LEU A 266 -19.44 14.08 22.07
N SER A 267 -19.87 13.50 20.94
CA SER A 267 -19.94 14.23 19.67
C SER A 267 -20.94 15.38 19.76
N ALA A 268 -20.52 16.54 19.25
CA ALA A 268 -21.36 17.75 19.28
C ALA A 268 -22.64 17.54 18.45
N PRO A 269 -23.81 17.98 18.94
CA PRO A 269 -25.02 17.99 18.13
C PRO A 269 -24.82 18.82 16.86
N GLY A 270 -25.27 18.30 15.73
CA GLY A 270 -25.19 19.00 14.45
C GLY A 270 -23.91 18.81 13.65
N ILE A 271 -22.87 18.13 14.16
CA ILE A 271 -21.60 17.92 13.45
C ILE A 271 -21.80 17.28 12.06
N VAL A 272 -22.74 16.31 11.96
CA VAL A 272 -23.11 15.68 10.70
C VAL A 272 -23.78 16.67 9.75
N ALA A 273 -24.69 17.49 10.27
CA ALA A 273 -25.38 18.50 9.46
C ALA A 273 -24.43 19.60 8.95
N ASP A 274 -23.41 19.94 9.73
CA ASP A 274 -22.41 20.94 9.34
C ASP A 274 -21.46 20.37 8.28
N ALA A 275 -21.06 19.10 8.40
CA ALA A 275 -20.28 18.42 7.36
C ALA A 275 -21.03 18.37 6.03
N VAL A 276 -22.30 17.99 6.04
CA VAL A 276 -23.15 17.93 4.81
C VAL A 276 -23.36 19.29 4.16
N LYS A 277 -23.35 20.39 4.93
CA LYS A 277 -23.46 21.74 4.38
C LYS A 277 -22.18 22.24 3.70
N SER A 278 -21.04 21.59 3.95
CA SER A 278 -19.79 21.94 3.27
C SER A 278 -19.93 21.73 1.77
N LYS A 279 -19.51 22.72 0.98
CA LYS A 279 -19.51 22.62 -0.48
C LYS A 279 -18.55 21.55 -1.01
N ASP A 280 -17.57 21.18 -0.20
CA ASP A 280 -16.53 20.20 -0.52
C ASP A 280 -16.91 18.78 -0.12
N CYS A 281 -18.03 18.59 0.59
CA CYS A 281 -18.50 17.27 1.00
C CYS A 281 -19.43 16.68 -0.08
N ARG A 282 -18.98 15.67 -0.80
CA ARG A 282 -19.79 14.88 -1.75
C ARG A 282 -20.21 13.54 -1.21
N ALA A 283 -19.49 13.02 -0.24
CA ALA A 283 -19.81 11.78 0.46
C ALA A 283 -19.50 11.92 1.95
N LEU A 284 -20.30 11.29 2.79
CA LEU A 284 -20.14 11.25 4.24
C LEU A 284 -20.12 9.81 4.70
N VAL A 285 -19.11 9.47 5.49
CA VAL A 285 -18.97 8.18 6.19
C VAL A 285 -19.16 8.46 7.69
N ILE A 286 -20.05 7.70 8.35
CA ILE A 286 -20.37 7.86 9.77
C ILE A 286 -20.18 6.53 10.48
#